data_3911fe6dbd4cac5aa5186cce2ca3dd2a
#
_entry.id   3911fe6dbd4cac5aa5186cce2ca3dd2a
#
_cell.length_a   1.000
_cell.length_b   1.000
_cell.length_c   1.000
_cell.angle_alpha   90.00
_cell.angle_beta   90.00
_cell.angle_gamma   90.00
#
_symmetry.space_group_name_H-M   'P 1'
#
loop_
_entity.id
_entity.type
_entity.pdbx_description
1 polymer ?
#
loop_
_entity_poly.entity_id
_entity_poly.type
_entity_poly.pdbx_seq_one_letter_code
_entity_poly.pdbx_strand_id
1 'polypeptide(L)'
;MVDLNTCTYCGKFFTRERTLQVHVCEPKRRHLQRNEKFVQNGFMVFQRFYEIHQHTTKTKTYNEFTKSQYYNAFVKFGRYMMYINPLYPEKYIDYVILSKIKLDHWARDDLYEAYLIDTLKAEPVEAALQRSIATMMDWAQEQNVQWSDYFRLVNTPRAVQEIQQGKISPWVLLGCSAGKKMLNSFTDEQLQMTQRFINPEYWSNKFKSYPADHLFVQETAKEARIE
;
A
#
# COMPACT_ATOMS: atom_id res chain seq x y z
N MET A 1 -36.56 18.00 -30.18
CA MET A 1 -36.20 16.70 -30.78
C MET A 1 -34.72 16.43 -30.39
N VAL A 2 -34.43 15.38 -29.64
CA VAL A 2 -33.05 14.99 -29.40
C VAL A 2 -32.51 14.39 -30.70
N ASP A 3 -31.47 14.99 -31.27
CA ASP A 3 -30.82 14.45 -32.47
C ASP A 3 -30.33 13.03 -32.19
N LEU A 4 -30.94 12.03 -32.85
CA LEU A 4 -30.71 10.60 -32.67
C LEU A 4 -29.21 10.19 -32.80
N ASN A 5 -28.40 11.05 -33.47
CA ASN A 5 -26.99 10.77 -33.76
C ASN A 5 -26.02 11.61 -32.89
N THR A 6 -26.47 12.14 -31.76
CA THR A 6 -25.59 12.93 -30.84
C THR A 6 -25.12 12.09 -29.68
N CYS A 7 -23.80 12.10 -29.38
CA CYS A 7 -23.26 11.43 -28.24
C CYS A 7 -23.72 12.11 -26.94
N THR A 8 -24.41 11.37 -26.07
CA THR A 8 -24.92 11.86 -24.78
C THR A 8 -23.83 12.25 -23.78
N TYR A 9 -22.59 11.77 -24.00
CA TYR A 9 -21.46 12.03 -23.10
C TYR A 9 -20.62 13.26 -23.47
N CYS A 10 -20.41 13.51 -24.78
CA CYS A 10 -19.56 14.61 -25.22
C CYS A 10 -20.30 15.63 -26.14
N GLY A 11 -21.58 15.42 -26.45
CA GLY A 11 -22.38 16.31 -27.31
C GLY A 11 -22.00 16.30 -28.79
N LYS A 12 -21.04 15.46 -29.21
CA LYS A 12 -20.63 15.41 -30.64
C LYS A 12 -21.71 14.78 -31.50
N PHE A 13 -22.08 15.44 -32.59
CA PHE A 13 -23.00 14.93 -33.60
C PHE A 13 -22.29 14.04 -34.64
N PHE A 14 -22.96 13.01 -35.12
CA PHE A 14 -22.48 12.08 -36.14
C PHE A 14 -23.51 11.95 -37.27
N THR A 15 -23.05 11.91 -38.47
CA THR A 15 -23.92 11.76 -39.65
C THR A 15 -24.47 10.34 -39.81
N ARG A 16 -23.81 9.34 -39.19
CA ARG A 16 -24.22 7.93 -39.29
C ARG A 16 -24.33 7.34 -37.91
N GLU A 17 -25.42 6.64 -37.61
CA GLU A 17 -25.64 5.93 -36.36
C GLU A 17 -24.53 4.93 -36.02
N ARG A 18 -24.06 4.16 -37.01
CA ARG A 18 -22.95 3.22 -36.80
C ARG A 18 -21.68 3.89 -36.27
N THR A 19 -21.39 5.12 -36.70
CA THR A 19 -20.22 5.87 -36.21
C THR A 19 -20.44 6.31 -34.78
N LEU A 20 -21.65 6.67 -34.37
CA LEU A 20 -21.99 6.96 -32.99
C LEU A 20 -21.88 5.71 -32.11
N GLN A 21 -22.33 4.55 -32.58
CA GLN A 21 -22.26 3.30 -31.80
C GLN A 21 -20.83 2.91 -31.43
N VAL A 22 -19.87 3.06 -32.37
CA VAL A 22 -18.44 2.75 -32.10
C VAL A 22 -17.66 3.92 -31.48
N HIS A 23 -18.30 5.09 -31.33
CA HIS A 23 -17.65 6.26 -30.79
C HIS A 23 -17.33 6.09 -29.29
N VAL A 24 -16.05 6.22 -28.95
CA VAL A 24 -15.57 6.23 -27.57
C VAL A 24 -14.85 7.56 -27.32
N CYS A 25 -15.54 8.49 -26.67
CA CYS A 25 -14.94 9.73 -26.18
C CYS A 25 -14.47 9.57 -24.73
N GLU A 26 -13.62 10.49 -24.29
CA GLU A 26 -13.11 10.50 -22.93
C GLU A 26 -14.20 10.48 -21.84
N PRO A 27 -15.27 11.31 -21.91
CA PRO A 27 -16.36 11.23 -20.94
C PRO A 27 -17.08 9.88 -20.92
N LYS A 28 -17.32 9.25 -22.12
CA LYS A 28 -17.91 7.92 -22.21
C LYS A 28 -17.00 6.86 -21.59
N ARG A 29 -15.69 6.92 -21.86
CA ARG A 29 -14.69 6.02 -21.27
C ARG A 29 -14.69 6.13 -19.75
N ARG A 30 -14.63 7.34 -19.20
CA ARG A 30 -14.67 7.60 -17.74
C ARG A 30 -15.95 7.08 -17.10
N HIS A 31 -17.09 7.20 -17.80
CA HIS A 31 -18.37 6.66 -17.33
C HIS A 31 -18.37 5.12 -17.32
N LEU A 32 -17.91 4.48 -18.39
CA LEU A 32 -17.86 3.01 -18.49
C LEU A 32 -16.93 2.38 -17.45
N GLN A 33 -15.81 3.04 -17.16
CA GLN A 33 -14.81 2.56 -16.18
C GLN A 33 -15.13 2.90 -14.73
N ARG A 34 -16.28 3.53 -14.44
CA ARG A 34 -16.59 4.04 -13.10
C ARG A 34 -16.55 2.98 -11.99
N ASN A 35 -16.87 1.73 -12.31
CA ASN A 35 -16.91 0.62 -11.35
C ASN A 35 -15.58 -0.15 -11.25
N GLU A 36 -14.59 0.21 -12.05
CA GLU A 36 -13.26 -0.39 -11.97
C GLU A 36 -12.60 -0.01 -10.64
N LYS A 37 -12.02 -1.00 -9.95
CA LYS A 37 -11.43 -0.80 -8.61
C LYS A 37 -10.37 0.31 -8.59
N PHE A 38 -9.54 0.40 -9.62
CA PHE A 38 -8.53 1.47 -9.72
C PHE A 38 -9.14 2.86 -9.89
N VAL A 39 -10.32 2.97 -10.54
CA VAL A 39 -11.04 4.24 -10.68
C VAL A 39 -11.69 4.62 -9.36
N GLN A 40 -12.26 3.66 -8.65
CA GLN A 40 -12.84 3.88 -7.32
C GLN A 40 -11.77 4.31 -6.30
N ASN A 41 -10.60 3.68 -6.32
CA ASN A 41 -9.47 4.11 -5.52
C ASN A 41 -9.06 5.55 -5.87
N GLY A 42 -8.94 5.88 -7.17
CA GLY A 42 -8.64 7.24 -7.61
C GLY A 42 -9.69 8.27 -7.17
N PHE A 43 -10.97 7.89 -7.18
CA PHE A 43 -12.07 8.74 -6.70
C PHE A 43 -11.99 8.96 -5.18
N MET A 44 -11.73 7.91 -4.40
CA MET A 44 -11.54 8.02 -2.95
C MET A 44 -10.38 8.98 -2.61
N VAL A 45 -9.26 8.86 -3.32
CA VAL A 45 -8.11 9.75 -3.14
C VAL A 45 -8.44 11.19 -3.54
N PHE A 46 -9.21 11.39 -4.62
CA PHE A 46 -9.69 12.70 -5.03
C PHE A 46 -10.57 13.35 -3.94
N GLN A 47 -11.49 12.60 -3.35
CA GLN A 47 -12.33 13.09 -2.25
C GLN A 47 -11.46 13.49 -1.06
N ARG A 48 -10.52 12.64 -0.64
CA ARG A 48 -9.63 12.89 0.48
C ARG A 48 -8.71 14.10 0.25
N PHE A 49 -8.21 14.24 -0.98
CA PHE A 49 -7.40 15.40 -1.36
C PHE A 49 -8.16 16.72 -1.14
N TYR A 50 -9.40 16.79 -1.59
CA TYR A 50 -10.21 18.01 -1.42
C TYR A 50 -10.69 18.21 0.01
N GLU A 51 -10.96 17.15 0.76
CA GLU A 51 -11.28 17.22 2.18
C GLU A 51 -10.15 17.89 2.97
N ILE A 52 -8.90 17.44 2.78
CA ILE A 52 -7.74 17.99 3.46
C ILE A 52 -7.45 19.44 3.05
N HIS A 53 -7.55 19.76 1.75
CA HIS A 53 -7.16 21.09 1.27
C HIS A 53 -8.25 22.15 1.38
N GLN A 54 -9.51 21.78 1.28
CA GLN A 54 -10.62 22.75 1.28
C GLN A 54 -11.27 22.93 2.65
N HIS A 55 -10.92 22.08 3.63
CA HIS A 55 -11.55 22.07 4.97
C HIS A 55 -13.08 22.12 4.92
N THR A 56 -13.68 21.53 3.89
CA THR A 56 -15.14 21.56 3.67
C THR A 56 -15.75 20.20 3.98
N THR A 57 -16.91 20.21 4.61
CA THR A 57 -17.71 19.00 4.86
C THR A 57 -18.43 18.50 3.62
N LYS A 58 -18.43 19.27 2.51
CA LYS A 58 -19.09 18.88 1.27
C LYS A 58 -18.22 17.88 0.50
N THR A 59 -18.64 16.63 0.53
CA THR A 59 -17.96 15.56 -0.21
C THR A 59 -18.04 15.78 -1.72
N LYS A 60 -16.92 15.64 -2.41
CA LYS A 60 -16.85 15.73 -3.87
C LYS A 60 -17.58 14.55 -4.52
N THR A 61 -18.34 14.85 -5.57
CA THR A 61 -19.12 13.87 -6.34
C THR A 61 -18.29 13.20 -7.44
N TYR A 62 -18.73 12.03 -7.89
CA TYR A 62 -18.10 11.36 -9.02
C TYR A 62 -18.16 12.21 -10.32
N ASN A 63 -19.22 12.99 -10.51
CA ASN A 63 -19.33 13.90 -11.66
C ASN A 63 -18.26 15.01 -11.63
N GLU A 64 -17.95 15.57 -10.45
CA GLU A 64 -16.85 16.53 -10.30
C GLU A 64 -15.49 15.85 -10.56
N PHE A 65 -15.31 14.62 -10.10
CA PHE A 65 -14.11 13.83 -10.37
C PHE A 65 -13.90 13.62 -11.86
N THR A 66 -14.92 13.17 -12.61
CA THR A 66 -14.82 12.92 -14.06
C THR A 66 -14.53 14.18 -14.87
N LYS A 67 -14.87 15.36 -14.36
CA LYS A 67 -14.60 16.66 -15.00
C LYS A 67 -13.26 17.27 -14.56
N SER A 68 -12.60 16.68 -13.57
CA SER A 68 -11.30 17.18 -13.09
C SER A 68 -10.23 17.05 -14.16
N GLN A 69 -9.43 18.10 -14.32
CA GLN A 69 -8.21 18.05 -15.15
C GLN A 69 -7.20 17.03 -14.62
N TYR A 70 -7.26 16.72 -13.33
CA TYR A 70 -6.38 15.76 -12.66
C TYR A 70 -6.92 14.33 -12.62
N TYR A 71 -8.06 14.04 -13.28
CA TYR A 71 -8.69 12.72 -13.30
C TYR A 71 -7.68 11.59 -13.59
N ASN A 72 -6.89 11.74 -14.65
CA ASN A 72 -5.94 10.70 -15.07
C ASN A 72 -4.82 10.49 -14.04
N ALA A 73 -4.37 11.53 -13.34
CA ALA A 73 -3.35 11.42 -12.31
C ALA A 73 -3.87 10.68 -11.07
N PHE A 74 -5.09 10.99 -10.62
CA PHE A 74 -5.72 10.24 -9.53
C PHE A 74 -5.99 8.78 -9.91
N VAL A 75 -6.45 8.50 -11.13
CA VAL A 75 -6.66 7.13 -11.61
C VAL A 75 -5.33 6.37 -11.73
N LYS A 76 -4.25 7.02 -12.19
CA LYS A 76 -2.89 6.45 -12.21
C LYS A 76 -2.47 6.07 -10.79
N PHE A 77 -2.66 6.95 -9.81
CA PHE A 77 -2.35 6.66 -8.41
C PHE A 77 -3.24 5.53 -7.86
N GLY A 78 -4.53 5.51 -8.19
CA GLY A 78 -5.42 4.41 -7.81
C GLY A 78 -4.98 3.03 -8.34
N ARG A 79 -4.41 2.96 -9.54
CA ARG A 79 -3.77 1.74 -10.07
C ARG A 79 -2.51 1.37 -9.31
N TYR A 80 -1.68 2.36 -9.01
CA TYR A 80 -0.46 2.16 -8.25
C TYR A 80 -0.76 1.62 -6.85
N MET A 81 -1.77 2.15 -6.15
CA MET A 81 -2.26 1.63 -4.87
C MET A 81 -2.65 0.15 -4.93
N MET A 82 -3.27 -0.29 -6.03
CA MET A 82 -3.60 -1.71 -6.22
C MET A 82 -2.36 -2.57 -6.44
N TYR A 83 -1.37 -2.03 -7.14
CA TYR A 83 -0.12 -2.74 -7.44
C TYR A 83 0.72 -2.95 -6.18
N ILE A 84 0.95 -1.89 -5.40
CA ILE A 84 1.79 -1.95 -4.18
C ILE A 84 1.06 -2.56 -2.98
N ASN A 85 -0.28 -2.59 -2.98
CA ASN A 85 -1.11 -2.99 -1.84
C ASN A 85 -0.58 -2.43 -0.50
N PRO A 86 -0.61 -1.11 -0.30
CA PRO A 86 0.18 -0.44 0.71
C PRO A 86 -0.25 -0.80 2.12
N LEU A 87 0.74 -0.84 3.01
CA LEU A 87 0.49 -0.92 4.44
C LEU A 87 -0.26 0.33 4.91
N TYR A 88 -1.43 0.16 5.54
CA TYR A 88 -2.33 1.25 5.96
C TYR A 88 -2.67 2.22 4.82
N PRO A 89 -3.51 1.81 3.84
CA PRO A 89 -3.79 2.57 2.62
C PRO A 89 -4.22 4.02 2.87
N GLU A 90 -5.07 4.25 3.87
CA GLU A 90 -5.56 5.60 4.22
C GLU A 90 -4.43 6.49 4.72
N LYS A 91 -3.54 5.97 5.57
CA LYS A 91 -2.37 6.71 6.07
C LYS A 91 -1.40 7.04 4.93
N TYR A 92 -1.23 6.12 3.97
CA TYR A 92 -0.39 6.40 2.80
C TYR A 92 -0.99 7.49 1.91
N ILE A 93 -2.31 7.50 1.70
CA ILE A 93 -3.01 8.56 0.98
C ILE A 93 -2.78 9.92 1.68
N ASP A 94 -2.96 9.98 2.99
CA ASP A 94 -2.72 11.21 3.76
C ASP A 94 -1.24 11.65 3.66
N TYR A 95 -0.31 10.70 3.75
CA TYR A 95 1.13 10.96 3.62
C TYR A 95 1.47 11.62 2.27
N VAL A 96 0.98 11.08 1.15
CA VAL A 96 1.29 11.65 -0.17
C VAL A 96 0.63 13.00 -0.39
N ILE A 97 -0.59 13.21 0.14
CA ILE A 97 -1.29 14.49 0.05
C ILE A 97 -0.54 15.56 0.84
N LEU A 98 -0.04 15.24 2.03
CA LEU A 98 0.65 16.16 2.93
C LEU A 98 2.13 16.39 2.55
N SER A 99 2.71 15.50 1.75
CA SER A 99 4.13 15.56 1.33
C SER A 99 4.49 16.76 0.46
N LYS A 100 3.50 17.53 -0.04
CA LYS A 100 3.66 18.63 -1.00
C LYS A 100 4.28 18.23 -2.35
N ILE A 101 4.36 16.93 -2.63
CA ILE A 101 4.81 16.39 -3.91
C ILE A 101 3.68 16.58 -4.93
N LYS A 102 4.03 16.91 -6.18
CA LYS A 102 3.05 17.05 -7.25
C LYS A 102 2.33 15.71 -7.49
N LEU A 103 1.03 15.75 -7.72
CA LEU A 103 0.17 14.57 -7.91
C LEU A 103 0.69 13.58 -8.96
N ASP A 104 1.30 14.06 -10.05
CA ASP A 104 1.86 13.20 -11.10
C ASP A 104 3.01 12.31 -10.62
N HIS A 105 3.63 12.65 -9.49
CA HIS A 105 4.74 11.95 -8.86
C HIS A 105 4.34 11.07 -7.67
N TRP A 106 3.04 10.94 -7.35
CA TRP A 106 2.60 10.13 -6.22
C TRP A 106 2.73 8.62 -6.46
N ALA A 107 2.63 8.17 -7.72
CA ALA A 107 2.80 6.78 -8.11
C ALA A 107 4.28 6.46 -8.36
N ARG A 108 5.09 6.45 -7.28
CA ARG A 108 6.54 6.19 -7.32
C ARG A 108 6.94 5.29 -6.16
N ASP A 109 7.80 4.32 -6.46
CA ASP A 109 8.24 3.32 -5.48
C ASP A 109 9.08 3.93 -4.37
N ASP A 110 9.97 4.88 -4.68
CA ASP A 110 10.80 5.58 -3.69
C ASP A 110 9.97 6.37 -2.66
N LEU A 111 8.83 6.94 -3.09
CA LEU A 111 7.91 7.62 -2.19
C LEU A 111 7.19 6.64 -1.26
N TYR A 112 6.79 5.49 -1.78
CA TYR A 112 6.19 4.44 -0.97
C TYR A 112 7.20 3.82 0.00
N GLU A 113 8.42 3.56 -0.45
CA GLU A 113 9.51 3.07 0.43
C GLU A 113 9.75 4.03 1.60
N ALA A 114 9.84 5.34 1.35
CA ALA A 114 10.02 6.34 2.40
C ALA A 114 8.87 6.28 3.43
N TYR A 115 7.62 6.28 2.94
CA TYR A 115 6.44 6.12 3.80
C TYR A 115 6.51 4.84 4.64
N LEU A 116 6.86 3.71 4.02
CA LEU A 116 6.91 2.42 4.70
C LEU A 116 7.98 2.40 5.80
N ILE A 117 9.18 2.90 5.51
CA ILE A 117 10.27 3.01 6.46
C ILE A 117 9.85 3.86 7.67
N ASP A 118 9.25 5.02 7.43
CA ASP A 118 8.78 5.92 8.49
C ASP A 118 7.66 5.25 9.32
N THR A 119 6.74 4.54 8.65
CA THR A 119 5.67 3.78 9.31
C THR A 119 6.22 2.69 10.21
N LEU A 120 7.15 1.86 9.71
CA LEU A 120 7.77 0.78 10.49
C LEU A 120 8.55 1.31 11.71
N LYS A 121 9.18 2.47 11.57
CA LYS A 121 9.89 3.13 12.66
C LYS A 121 8.98 3.70 13.73
N ALA A 122 7.79 4.18 13.35
CA ALA A 122 6.86 4.88 14.23
C ALA A 122 5.75 4.00 14.79
N GLU A 123 5.54 2.79 14.26
CA GLU A 123 4.44 1.93 14.66
C GLU A 123 4.55 1.45 16.12
N PRO A 124 3.40 1.31 16.82
CA PRO A 124 3.35 0.63 18.12
C PRO A 124 3.76 -0.84 17.99
N VAL A 125 4.41 -1.35 19.02
CA VAL A 125 4.92 -2.72 19.04
C VAL A 125 3.81 -3.77 18.93
N GLU A 126 2.63 -3.50 19.50
CA GLU A 126 1.47 -4.38 19.43
C GLU A 126 0.96 -4.52 17.99
N ALA A 127 0.91 -3.41 17.25
CA ALA A 127 0.50 -3.41 15.85
C ALA A 127 1.52 -4.16 14.98
N ALA A 128 2.81 -4.00 15.26
CA ALA A 128 3.90 -4.71 14.62
C ALA A 128 3.81 -6.23 14.83
N LEU A 129 3.57 -6.68 16.07
CA LEU A 129 3.38 -8.07 16.45
C LEU A 129 2.15 -8.66 15.77
N GLN A 130 0.99 -8.00 15.89
CA GLN A 130 -0.28 -8.46 15.32
C GLN A 130 -0.16 -8.68 13.82
N ARG A 131 0.43 -7.72 13.09
CA ARG A 131 0.62 -7.83 11.64
C ARG A 131 1.58 -8.96 11.27
N SER A 132 2.71 -9.06 11.95
CA SER A 132 3.71 -10.10 11.67
C SER A 132 3.14 -11.49 11.95
N ILE A 133 2.44 -11.68 13.07
CA ILE A 133 1.77 -12.95 13.40
C ILE A 133 0.70 -13.29 12.38
N ALA A 134 -0.14 -12.33 11.96
CA ALA A 134 -1.15 -12.56 10.92
C ALA A 134 -0.48 -13.03 9.61
N THR A 135 0.62 -12.41 9.20
CA THR A 135 1.38 -12.83 8.00
C THR A 135 1.93 -14.26 8.15
N MET A 136 2.46 -14.61 9.33
CA MET A 136 2.95 -15.96 9.61
C MET A 136 1.80 -17.00 9.59
N MET A 137 0.63 -16.63 10.10
CA MET A 137 -0.57 -17.49 10.10
C MET A 137 -1.08 -17.73 8.68
N ASP A 138 -1.15 -16.68 7.84
CA ASP A 138 -1.56 -16.81 6.44
C ASP A 138 -0.60 -17.73 5.67
N TRP A 139 0.72 -17.53 5.86
CA TRP A 139 1.73 -18.41 5.29
C TRP A 139 1.60 -19.86 5.75
N ALA A 140 1.38 -20.09 7.05
CA ALA A 140 1.26 -21.41 7.64
C ALA A 140 0.02 -22.16 7.10
N GLN A 141 -1.09 -21.46 6.90
CA GLN A 141 -2.29 -22.02 6.29
C GLN A 141 -2.04 -22.48 4.85
N GLU A 142 -1.30 -21.68 4.06
CA GLU A 142 -0.92 -22.05 2.68
C GLU A 142 -0.01 -23.27 2.64
N GLN A 143 0.92 -23.41 3.61
CA GLN A 143 1.92 -24.47 3.65
C GLN A 143 1.48 -25.70 4.47
N ASN A 144 0.34 -25.63 5.17
CA ASN A 144 -0.14 -26.65 6.08
C ASN A 144 0.88 -27.02 7.19
N VAL A 145 1.46 -26.01 7.82
CA VAL A 145 2.45 -26.10 8.91
C VAL A 145 2.05 -25.23 10.10
N GLN A 146 2.83 -25.26 11.19
CA GLN A 146 2.64 -24.36 12.31
C GLN A 146 3.16 -22.96 11.97
N TRP A 147 2.43 -21.90 12.34
CA TRP A 147 2.85 -20.52 12.08
C TRP A 147 4.13 -20.12 12.85
N SER A 148 4.40 -20.75 14.00
CA SER A 148 5.64 -20.59 14.77
C SER A 148 6.89 -21.08 14.02
N ASP A 149 6.72 -21.92 13.01
CA ASP A 149 7.82 -22.41 12.16
C ASP A 149 8.23 -21.46 11.04
N TYR A 150 7.56 -20.31 10.93
CA TYR A 150 7.75 -19.36 9.83
C TYR A 150 9.25 -19.06 9.58
N PHE A 151 9.97 -18.54 10.56
CA PHE A 151 11.37 -18.15 10.37
C PHE A 151 12.31 -19.33 10.07
N ARG A 152 11.90 -20.54 10.40
CA ARG A 152 12.65 -21.76 10.11
C ARG A 152 12.38 -22.32 8.73
N LEU A 153 11.15 -22.21 8.22
CA LEU A 153 10.69 -22.94 7.03
C LEU A 153 10.31 -22.03 5.86
N VAL A 154 10.12 -20.73 6.06
CA VAL A 154 9.80 -19.81 4.96
C VAL A 154 10.95 -19.80 3.95
N ASN A 155 10.61 -19.86 2.64
CA ASN A 155 11.63 -19.68 1.63
C ASN A 155 12.15 -18.23 1.60
N THR A 156 13.43 -18.07 1.36
CA THR A 156 14.13 -16.78 1.43
C THR A 156 13.54 -15.70 0.50
N PRO A 157 13.17 -16.00 -0.78
CA PRO A 157 12.54 -15.00 -1.64
C PRO A 157 11.24 -14.43 -1.07
N ARG A 158 10.39 -15.28 -0.48
CA ARG A 158 9.14 -14.84 0.17
C ARG A 158 9.44 -14.01 1.41
N ALA A 159 10.39 -14.44 2.24
CA ALA A 159 10.79 -13.67 3.42
C ALA A 159 11.29 -12.26 3.05
N VAL A 160 12.13 -12.14 2.02
CA VAL A 160 12.60 -10.85 1.49
C VAL A 160 11.43 -9.99 1.04
N GLN A 161 10.50 -10.55 0.28
CA GLN A 161 9.32 -9.83 -0.20
C GLN A 161 8.44 -9.34 0.96
N GLU A 162 8.18 -10.18 1.97
CA GLU A 162 7.33 -9.82 3.11
C GLU A 162 7.99 -8.78 4.01
N ILE A 163 9.33 -8.77 4.13
CA ILE A 163 10.08 -7.69 4.78
C ILE A 163 9.96 -6.38 3.97
N GLN A 164 10.18 -6.42 2.66
CA GLN A 164 10.07 -5.25 1.79
C GLN A 164 8.66 -4.66 1.75
N GLN A 165 7.64 -5.48 1.95
CA GLN A 165 6.24 -5.05 2.04
C GLN A 165 5.85 -4.59 3.45
N GLY A 166 6.77 -4.68 4.43
CA GLY A 166 6.50 -4.34 5.83
C GLY A 166 5.55 -5.32 6.53
N LYS A 167 5.25 -6.48 5.93
CA LYS A 167 4.38 -7.50 6.51
C LYS A 167 5.01 -8.14 7.74
N ILE A 168 6.31 -8.40 7.69
CA ILE A 168 7.11 -8.81 8.84
C ILE A 168 7.80 -7.56 9.38
N SER A 169 7.43 -7.16 10.59
CA SER A 169 8.00 -5.97 11.23
C SER A 169 9.43 -6.23 11.72
N PRO A 170 10.31 -5.21 11.62
CA PRO A 170 11.64 -5.28 12.23
C PRO A 170 11.62 -5.50 13.76
N TRP A 171 10.56 -5.06 14.44
CA TRP A 171 10.36 -5.37 15.86
C TRP A 171 10.40 -6.89 16.11
N VAL A 172 9.71 -7.67 15.28
CA VAL A 172 9.63 -9.13 15.41
C VAL A 172 10.87 -9.80 14.82
N LEU A 173 11.25 -9.41 13.61
CA LEU A 173 12.37 -10.00 12.87
C LEU A 173 13.69 -9.88 13.62
N LEU A 174 13.99 -8.70 14.17
CA LEU A 174 15.23 -8.42 14.90
C LEU A 174 15.08 -8.60 16.42
N GLY A 175 13.84 -8.68 16.93
CA GLY A 175 13.57 -8.87 18.35
C GLY A 175 13.73 -10.31 18.82
N CYS A 176 13.51 -11.31 17.94
CA CYS A 176 13.62 -12.73 18.30
C CYS A 176 14.87 -13.41 17.69
N SER A 177 15.28 -14.52 18.28
CA SER A 177 16.47 -15.25 17.84
C SER A 177 16.27 -15.94 16.49
N ALA A 178 15.10 -16.49 16.24
CA ALA A 178 14.79 -17.18 14.98
C ALA A 178 14.79 -16.24 13.76
N GLY A 179 14.26 -15.01 13.92
CA GLY A 179 14.33 -14.00 12.86
C GLY A 179 15.78 -13.62 12.51
N LYS A 180 16.62 -13.44 13.50
CA LYS A 180 18.06 -13.18 13.30
C LYS A 180 18.76 -14.36 12.62
N LYS A 181 18.44 -15.61 13.01
CA LYS A 181 19.00 -16.82 12.36
C LYS A 181 18.57 -16.89 10.90
N MET A 182 17.31 -16.57 10.59
CA MET A 182 16.83 -16.50 9.21
C MET A 182 17.62 -15.49 8.37
N LEU A 183 17.86 -14.28 8.89
CA LEU A 183 18.67 -13.27 8.19
C LEU A 183 20.10 -13.74 7.88
N ASN A 184 20.71 -14.58 8.75
CA ASN A 184 22.04 -15.15 8.49
C ASN A 184 22.03 -16.14 7.31
N SER A 185 20.88 -16.63 6.85
CA SER A 185 20.74 -17.48 5.68
C SER A 185 20.56 -16.69 4.36
N PHE A 186 20.41 -15.38 4.42
CA PHE A 186 20.24 -14.53 3.25
C PHE A 186 21.56 -14.33 2.52
N THR A 187 21.49 -14.25 1.19
CA THR A 187 22.63 -13.80 0.38
C THR A 187 22.89 -12.32 0.58
N ASP A 188 24.08 -11.85 0.20
CA ASP A 188 24.43 -10.42 0.28
C ASP A 188 23.45 -9.54 -0.49
N GLU A 189 22.97 -10.00 -1.66
CA GLU A 189 21.96 -9.31 -2.46
C GLU A 189 20.63 -9.20 -1.71
N GLN A 190 20.19 -10.27 -1.08
CA GLN A 190 18.95 -10.31 -0.30
C GLN A 190 19.03 -9.42 0.94
N LEU A 191 20.18 -9.41 1.63
CA LEU A 191 20.44 -8.49 2.73
C LEU A 191 20.40 -7.04 2.25
N GLN A 192 21.02 -6.72 1.13
CA GLN A 192 21.01 -5.38 0.54
C GLN A 192 19.58 -4.92 0.20
N MET A 193 18.74 -5.82 -0.35
CA MET A 193 17.34 -5.53 -0.66
C MET A 193 16.50 -5.21 0.59
N THR A 194 16.82 -5.80 1.74
CA THR A 194 16.06 -5.63 2.98
C THR A 194 16.63 -4.56 3.92
N GLN A 195 17.92 -4.21 3.76
CA GLN A 195 18.67 -3.33 4.67
C GLN A 195 18.00 -1.98 4.95
N ARG A 196 17.31 -1.42 3.95
CA ARG A 196 16.60 -0.14 4.09
C ARG A 196 15.50 -0.19 5.16
N PHE A 197 14.82 -1.34 5.27
CA PHE A 197 13.70 -1.55 6.17
C PHE A 197 14.14 -2.01 7.56
N ILE A 198 15.24 -2.78 7.62
CA ILE A 198 15.75 -3.44 8.83
C ILE A 198 17.11 -2.91 9.30
N ASN A 199 17.46 -1.65 9.00
CA ASN A 199 18.76 -1.05 9.35
C ASN A 199 19.20 -1.46 10.78
N PRO A 200 20.26 -2.30 10.93
CA PRO A 200 20.61 -2.90 12.22
C PRO A 200 21.03 -1.87 13.29
N GLU A 201 21.70 -0.80 12.86
CA GLU A 201 22.15 0.26 13.76
C GLU A 201 20.95 1.02 14.33
N TYR A 202 20.01 1.44 13.45
CA TYR A 202 18.77 2.10 13.90
C TYR A 202 17.99 1.23 14.89
N TRP A 203 17.76 -0.05 14.54
CA TRP A 203 16.95 -0.94 15.35
C TRP A 203 17.63 -1.35 16.64
N SER A 204 18.97 -1.49 16.67
CA SER A 204 19.71 -1.69 17.92
C SER A 204 19.51 -0.52 18.87
N ASN A 205 19.56 0.72 18.39
CA ASN A 205 19.31 1.91 19.19
C ASN A 205 17.84 2.02 19.62
N LYS A 206 16.90 1.67 18.73
CA LYS A 206 15.46 1.62 19.05
C LYS A 206 15.17 0.67 20.20
N PHE A 207 15.71 -0.55 20.18
CA PHE A 207 15.55 -1.52 21.26
C PHE A 207 16.14 -1.06 22.61
N LYS A 208 17.27 -0.37 22.57
CA LYS A 208 17.86 0.25 23.79
C LYS A 208 16.99 1.38 24.33
N SER A 209 16.37 2.16 23.44
CA SER A 209 15.51 3.29 23.83
C SER A 209 14.12 2.84 24.33
N TYR A 210 13.68 1.66 23.91
CA TYR A 210 12.37 1.09 24.25
C TYR A 210 12.52 -0.34 24.81
N PRO A 211 13.19 -0.51 25.97
CA PRO A 211 13.51 -1.84 26.49
C PRO A 211 12.27 -2.65 26.90
N ALA A 212 11.21 -1.99 27.36
CA ALA A 212 9.95 -2.66 27.72
C ALA A 212 9.26 -3.25 26.49
N ASP A 213 9.20 -2.50 25.37
CA ASP A 213 8.64 -2.97 24.11
C ASP A 213 9.46 -4.12 23.52
N HIS A 214 10.79 -4.02 23.61
CA HIS A 214 11.68 -5.09 23.15
C HIS A 214 11.50 -6.38 23.99
N LEU A 215 11.40 -6.26 25.32
CA LEU A 215 11.11 -7.38 26.20
C LEU A 215 9.76 -8.01 25.88
N PHE A 216 8.73 -7.20 25.65
CA PHE A 216 7.39 -7.66 25.27
C PHE A 216 7.41 -8.49 23.97
N VAL A 217 8.19 -8.07 22.96
CA VAL A 217 8.39 -8.87 21.73
C VAL A 217 9.05 -10.21 22.05
N GLN A 218 10.11 -10.20 22.88
CA GLN A 218 10.85 -11.43 23.24
C GLN A 218 9.97 -12.42 24.01
N GLU A 219 9.21 -11.95 24.99
CA GLU A 219 8.28 -12.77 25.77
C GLU A 219 7.17 -13.36 24.87
N THR A 220 6.56 -12.53 24.02
CA THR A 220 5.54 -12.98 23.04
C THR A 220 6.12 -14.02 22.08
N ALA A 221 7.34 -13.81 21.57
CA ALA A 221 7.99 -14.77 20.68
C ALA A 221 8.26 -16.11 21.39
N LYS A 222 8.67 -16.08 22.65
CA LYS A 222 8.91 -17.27 23.47
C LYS A 222 7.61 -18.03 23.75
N GLU A 223 6.55 -17.35 24.18
CA GLU A 223 5.24 -17.95 24.42
C GLU A 223 4.67 -18.58 23.16
N ALA A 224 4.87 -17.92 22.02
CA ALA A 224 4.45 -18.37 20.71
C ALA A 224 5.38 -19.43 20.08
N ARG A 225 6.47 -19.79 20.73
CA ARG A 225 7.48 -20.75 20.25
C ARG A 225 8.09 -20.38 18.88
N ILE A 226 8.30 -19.10 18.63
CA ILE A 226 8.96 -18.58 17.43
C ILE A 226 10.49 -18.50 17.60
N GLU A 227 11.08 -19.16 18.56
CA GLU A 227 12.51 -19.14 18.88
C GLU A 227 13.35 -20.18 18.10
#